data_788e7005594d5392e2c055f613efe4ff
#
_entry.id   788e7005594d5392e2c055f613efe4ff
#
_cell.length_a   1.000
_cell.length_b   1.000
_cell.length_c   1.000
_cell.angle_alpha   90.00
_cell.angle_beta   90.00
_cell.angle_gamma   90.00
#
_symmetry.space_group_name_H-M   'P 1'
#
loop_
_entity.id
_entity.type
_entity.pdbx_description
1 polymer ?
#
loop_
_entity_poly.entity_id
_entity_poly.type
_entity_poly.pdbx_seq_one_letter_code
_entity_poly.pdbx_strand_id
1 'polypeptide(L)'
;MKYDSPTILMCPPDYYGIEYEINPWMSRSQQSNLEVARQQWESLYALLQKLDARIELMTPVKGLPDLVFTANAGLIWHNRVFLSLFRHQARQGETPVDQQWFEQAGFETIEMPEEFFFEGAGDALFCGDTLFAGYLIRSDVKALQWVAAEMKCRVIPLQLVDEFYYHLDTCFCPLSETEAIYYPPAFDSYGQQALQEHIPHLIPVVDEEAQRFACNAVVIGKSVALNTGCPQLEQTLRERGYEPHSTPLDEFIKAGGSA
;
A
#
# COMPACT_ATOMS: atom_id res chain seq x y z
N MET A 1 0.26 13.97 -23.77
CA MET A 1 -0.74 14.41 -22.79
C MET A 1 0.00 14.75 -21.52
N LYS A 2 -0.15 15.94 -20.94
CA LYS A 2 0.30 16.17 -19.56
C LYS A 2 -0.68 15.36 -18.70
N TYR A 3 -0.20 14.32 -18.06
CA TYR A 3 -0.94 13.71 -16.98
C TYR A 3 -1.03 14.77 -15.87
N ASP A 4 -2.21 15.00 -15.32
CA ASP A 4 -2.32 15.80 -14.09
C ASP A 4 -1.45 15.11 -13.04
N SER A 5 -0.64 15.90 -12.33
CA SER A 5 0.25 15.39 -11.29
C SER A 5 -0.57 14.61 -10.26
N PRO A 6 -0.20 13.35 -9.93
CA PRO A 6 -0.96 12.59 -8.94
C PRO A 6 -0.88 13.27 -7.58
N THR A 7 -1.98 13.22 -6.85
CA THR A 7 -2.01 13.68 -5.45
C THR A 7 -1.80 12.48 -4.54
N ILE A 8 -0.86 12.57 -3.62
CA ILE A 8 -0.50 11.52 -2.67
C ILE A 8 -0.71 12.05 -1.25
N LEU A 9 -1.45 11.31 -0.44
CA LEU A 9 -1.60 11.57 0.98
C LEU A 9 -0.41 10.97 1.73
N MET A 10 0.23 11.77 2.58
CA MET A 10 1.29 11.31 3.48
C MET A 10 1.02 11.80 4.91
N CYS A 11 1.47 11.03 5.91
CA CYS A 11 1.43 11.44 7.31
C CYS A 11 2.86 11.47 7.87
N PRO A 12 3.31 12.60 8.49
CA PRO A 12 4.63 12.65 9.12
C PRO A 12 4.77 11.63 10.26
N PRO A 13 5.97 11.03 10.46
CA PRO A 13 6.19 9.96 11.42
C PRO A 13 6.44 10.47 12.86
N ASP A 14 5.74 11.54 13.29
CA ASP A 14 6.01 12.19 14.59
C ASP A 14 5.77 11.27 15.78
N TYR A 15 4.82 10.35 15.64
CA TYR A 15 4.46 9.37 16.68
C TYR A 15 4.70 7.93 16.23
N TYR A 16 5.46 7.74 15.13
CA TYR A 16 5.80 6.42 14.63
C TYR A 16 6.66 5.64 15.62
N GLY A 17 6.33 4.37 15.80
CA GLY A 17 7.06 3.44 16.68
C GLY A 17 6.34 2.10 16.76
N ILE A 18 7.01 1.07 17.29
CA ILE A 18 6.42 -0.26 17.43
C ILE A 18 5.82 -0.40 18.83
N GLU A 19 4.57 0.06 18.98
CA GLU A 19 3.85 0.04 20.26
C GLU A 19 3.11 -1.30 20.49
N TYR A 20 2.83 -2.06 19.42
CA TYR A 20 2.16 -3.37 19.41
C TYR A 20 2.77 -4.29 18.35
N GLU A 21 2.34 -5.53 18.32
CA GLU A 21 2.79 -6.55 17.37
C GLU A 21 1.56 -7.17 16.70
N ILE A 22 1.28 -6.79 15.45
CA ILE A 22 0.11 -7.22 14.67
C ILE A 22 0.47 -7.83 13.31
N ASN A 23 1.75 -8.00 13.05
CA ASN A 23 2.31 -8.71 11.91
C ASN A 23 3.71 -9.26 12.29
N PRO A 24 4.27 -10.24 11.54
CA PRO A 24 5.54 -10.87 11.88
C PRO A 24 6.77 -9.95 11.83
N TRP A 25 6.70 -8.79 11.19
CA TRP A 25 7.81 -7.84 11.13
C TRP A 25 7.96 -7.05 12.43
N MET A 26 6.85 -6.81 13.13
CA MET A 26 6.83 -6.00 14.33
C MET A 26 7.45 -6.73 15.52
N SER A 27 8.39 -6.08 16.20
CA SER A 27 8.91 -6.55 17.48
C SER A 27 9.16 -5.40 18.43
N ARG A 28 8.51 -5.41 19.59
CA ARG A 28 8.74 -4.43 20.65
C ARG A 28 10.17 -4.44 21.19
N SER A 29 10.89 -5.54 20.98
CA SER A 29 12.31 -5.64 21.33
C SER A 29 13.24 -5.02 20.29
N GLN A 30 12.74 -4.72 19.08
CA GLN A 30 13.47 -4.10 17.97
C GLN A 30 12.79 -2.80 17.54
N GLN A 31 12.82 -1.81 18.42
CA GLN A 31 12.19 -0.52 18.17
C GLN A 31 12.77 0.20 16.94
N SER A 32 11.92 0.98 16.28
CA SER A 32 12.35 1.92 15.26
C SER A 32 13.12 3.08 15.89
N ASN A 33 14.09 3.60 15.15
CA ASN A 33 14.76 4.86 15.49
C ASN A 33 13.96 6.01 14.86
N LEU A 34 13.22 6.75 15.67
CA LEU A 34 12.34 7.83 15.20
C LEU A 34 13.08 8.92 14.42
N GLU A 35 14.31 9.26 14.81
CA GLU A 35 15.10 10.28 14.09
C GLU A 35 15.49 9.80 12.69
N VAL A 36 15.92 8.53 12.58
CA VAL A 36 16.22 7.92 11.27
C VAL A 36 14.95 7.76 10.44
N ALA A 37 13.83 7.36 11.06
CA ALA A 37 12.54 7.25 10.37
C ALA A 37 12.09 8.60 9.78
N ARG A 38 12.27 9.71 10.51
CA ARG A 38 12.01 11.06 9.99
C ARG A 38 12.86 11.38 8.77
N GLN A 39 14.16 11.12 8.83
CA GLN A 39 15.08 11.36 7.71
C GLN A 39 14.69 10.51 6.48
N GLN A 40 14.31 9.26 6.69
CA GLN A 40 13.85 8.37 5.61
C GLN A 40 12.53 8.86 5.01
N TRP A 41 11.57 9.27 5.85
CA TRP A 41 10.30 9.84 5.42
C TRP A 41 10.50 11.15 4.62
N GLU A 42 11.36 12.06 5.11
CA GLU A 42 11.70 13.30 4.41
C GLU A 42 12.35 13.03 3.05
N SER A 43 13.18 11.99 2.96
CA SER A 43 13.80 11.56 1.71
C SER A 43 12.78 11.06 0.70
N LEU A 44 11.81 10.25 1.14
CA LEU A 44 10.69 9.79 0.31
C LEU A 44 9.81 10.98 -0.11
N TYR A 45 9.45 11.86 0.82
CA TYR A 45 8.67 13.06 0.56
C TYR A 45 9.32 13.93 -0.53
N ALA A 46 10.62 14.25 -0.38
CA ALA A 46 11.37 15.03 -1.35
C ALA A 46 11.48 14.32 -2.71
N LEU A 47 11.65 12.99 -2.71
CA LEU A 47 11.68 12.20 -3.93
C LEU A 47 10.33 12.29 -4.67
N LEU A 48 9.21 12.07 -4.00
CA LEU A 48 7.88 12.11 -4.62
C LEU A 48 7.57 13.51 -5.19
N GLN A 49 7.94 14.58 -4.48
CA GLN A 49 7.83 15.95 -5.02
C GLN A 49 8.69 16.16 -6.29
N LYS A 50 9.93 15.62 -6.29
CA LYS A 50 10.81 15.68 -7.46
C LYS A 50 10.23 14.91 -8.66
N LEU A 51 9.46 13.88 -8.41
CA LEU A 51 8.73 13.10 -9.42
C LEU A 51 7.38 13.72 -9.82
N ASP A 52 7.16 14.99 -9.48
CA ASP A 52 5.98 15.78 -9.84
C ASP A 52 4.68 15.31 -9.17
N ALA A 53 4.75 14.66 -8.00
CA ALA A 53 3.59 14.40 -7.18
C ALA A 53 3.22 15.63 -6.35
N ARG A 54 1.91 15.91 -6.27
CA ARG A 54 1.37 16.82 -5.27
C ARG A 54 1.18 16.07 -3.96
N ILE A 55 1.83 16.53 -2.88
CA ILE A 55 1.69 15.90 -1.58
C ILE A 55 0.71 16.68 -0.71
N GLU A 56 -0.28 15.98 -0.20
CA GLU A 56 -1.17 16.46 0.86
C GLU A 56 -0.77 15.77 2.18
N LEU A 57 -0.80 16.54 3.26
CA LEU A 57 -0.36 16.03 4.56
C LEU A 57 -1.53 15.85 5.52
N MET A 58 -1.53 14.68 6.16
CA MET A 58 -2.36 14.40 7.32
C MET A 58 -1.62 14.80 8.60
N THR A 59 -2.33 15.34 9.58
CA THR A 59 -1.74 15.64 10.89
C THR A 59 -1.56 14.36 11.69
N PRO A 60 -0.33 14.02 12.14
CA PRO A 60 -0.10 12.83 12.95
C PRO A 60 -0.78 12.93 14.31
N VAL A 61 -1.30 11.80 14.80
CA VAL A 61 -2.04 11.74 16.08
C VAL A 61 -1.31 10.83 17.06
N LYS A 62 -1.09 11.33 18.28
CA LYS A 62 -0.44 10.56 19.33
C LYS A 62 -1.25 9.33 19.71
N GLY A 63 -0.60 8.17 19.79
CA GLY A 63 -1.22 6.88 20.07
C GLY A 63 -1.73 6.15 18.83
N LEU A 64 -1.48 6.70 17.63
CA LEU A 64 -1.75 6.07 16.35
C LEU A 64 -0.44 5.97 15.54
N PRO A 65 0.50 5.09 15.92
CA PRO A 65 1.82 5.04 15.32
C PRO A 65 1.80 4.61 13.84
N ASP A 66 0.81 3.83 13.42
CA ASP A 66 0.68 3.30 12.05
C ASP A 66 -0.08 4.26 11.11
N LEU A 67 -0.54 5.42 11.59
CA LEU A 67 -1.19 6.45 10.76
C LEU A 67 -0.27 6.94 9.61
N VAL A 68 1.03 6.71 9.72
CA VAL A 68 2.03 6.97 8.68
C VAL A 68 1.81 6.12 7.41
N PHE A 69 1.15 4.97 7.53
CA PHE A 69 0.83 4.07 6.41
C PHE A 69 -0.51 4.45 5.77
N THR A 70 -0.54 5.57 5.09
CA THR A 70 -1.77 6.20 4.56
C THR A 70 -2.46 5.41 3.45
N ALA A 71 -1.81 4.42 2.81
CA ALA A 71 -2.45 3.47 1.91
C ALA A 71 -3.60 2.72 2.58
N ASN A 72 -3.50 2.49 3.89
CA ASN A 72 -4.54 1.83 4.67
C ASN A 72 -5.69 2.75 5.10
N ALA A 73 -5.65 4.06 4.83
CA ALA A 73 -6.72 4.99 5.22
C ALA A 73 -8.06 4.68 4.53
N GLY A 74 -8.01 4.22 3.28
CA GLY A 74 -9.19 3.86 2.52
C GLY A 74 -8.87 3.59 1.05
N LEU A 75 -9.90 3.20 0.30
CA LEU A 75 -9.83 3.03 -1.16
C LEU A 75 -10.55 4.19 -1.84
N ILE A 76 -9.81 4.98 -2.61
CA ILE A 76 -10.37 6.10 -3.37
C ILE A 76 -10.94 5.60 -4.70
N TRP A 77 -12.19 5.97 -4.99
CA TRP A 77 -12.87 5.73 -6.26
C TRP A 77 -13.61 6.97 -6.71
N HIS A 78 -13.07 7.68 -7.71
CA HIS A 78 -13.54 9.01 -8.13
C HIS A 78 -13.54 10.02 -6.97
N ASN A 79 -14.71 10.55 -6.59
CA ASN A 79 -14.86 11.46 -5.45
C ASN A 79 -15.32 10.74 -4.16
N ARG A 80 -15.29 9.41 -4.13
CA ARG A 80 -15.71 8.59 -3.00
C ARG A 80 -14.52 7.89 -2.38
N VAL A 81 -14.52 7.72 -1.07
CA VAL A 81 -13.53 6.95 -0.32
C VAL A 81 -14.25 5.88 0.48
N PHE A 82 -13.93 4.63 0.23
CA PHE A 82 -14.32 3.50 1.06
C PHE A 82 -13.34 3.43 2.23
N LEU A 83 -13.81 3.87 3.40
CA LEU A 83 -12.99 3.96 4.60
C LEU A 83 -12.55 2.58 5.09
N SER A 84 -11.37 2.51 5.66
CA SER A 84 -10.90 1.28 6.29
C SER A 84 -11.64 0.99 7.58
N LEU A 85 -12.01 -0.27 7.77
CA LEU A 85 -12.40 -0.85 9.04
C LEU A 85 -11.34 -1.89 9.43
N PHE A 86 -10.42 -1.47 10.28
CA PHE A 86 -9.26 -2.27 10.63
C PHE A 86 -9.62 -3.51 11.46
N ARG A 87 -9.05 -4.66 11.08
CA ARG A 87 -9.20 -5.93 11.82
C ARG A 87 -8.60 -5.82 13.22
N HIS A 88 -7.43 -5.23 13.35
CA HIS A 88 -6.75 -5.09 14.63
C HIS A 88 -7.22 -3.86 15.39
N GLN A 89 -7.69 -4.07 16.62
CA GLN A 89 -8.20 -2.99 17.51
C GLN A 89 -7.18 -1.85 17.67
N ALA A 90 -5.89 -2.17 17.65
CA ALA A 90 -4.82 -1.19 17.79
C ALA A 90 -4.85 -0.09 16.70
N ARG A 91 -5.38 -0.39 15.51
CA ARG A 91 -5.51 0.55 14.39
C ARG A 91 -6.90 1.15 14.21
N GLN A 92 -7.92 0.64 14.88
CA GLN A 92 -9.30 1.11 14.67
C GLN A 92 -9.50 2.60 15.01
N GLY A 93 -8.63 3.16 15.85
CA GLY A 93 -8.61 4.61 16.13
C GLY A 93 -8.17 5.47 14.95
N GLU A 94 -7.60 4.90 13.89
CA GLU A 94 -7.19 5.62 12.68
C GLU A 94 -8.41 6.01 11.82
N THR A 95 -9.41 5.13 11.69
CA THR A 95 -10.60 5.35 10.85
C THR A 95 -11.27 6.70 11.03
N PRO A 96 -11.58 7.19 12.25
CA PRO A 96 -12.19 8.50 12.42
C PRO A 96 -11.26 9.67 12.04
N VAL A 97 -9.95 9.51 12.15
CA VAL A 97 -8.96 10.51 11.71
C VAL A 97 -8.92 10.58 10.19
N ASP A 98 -8.88 9.42 9.55
CA ASP A 98 -8.91 9.27 8.09
C ASP A 98 -10.20 9.86 7.53
N GLN A 99 -11.35 9.51 8.10
CA GLN A 99 -12.66 10.05 7.71
C GLN A 99 -12.66 11.57 7.75
N GLN A 100 -12.25 12.15 8.87
CA GLN A 100 -12.22 13.60 9.05
C GLN A 100 -11.34 14.27 7.98
N TRP A 101 -10.19 13.68 7.67
CA TRP A 101 -9.29 14.22 6.67
C TRP A 101 -9.92 14.18 5.27
N PHE A 102 -10.50 13.05 4.86
CA PHE A 102 -11.13 12.90 3.55
C PHE A 102 -12.35 13.82 3.37
N GLU A 103 -13.18 13.96 4.40
CA GLU A 103 -14.32 14.89 4.37
C GLU A 103 -13.86 16.35 4.21
N GLN A 104 -12.80 16.77 4.92
CA GLN A 104 -12.21 18.10 4.78
C GLN A 104 -11.57 18.31 3.39
N ALA A 105 -11.04 17.27 2.79
CA ALA A 105 -10.51 17.28 1.43
C ALA A 105 -11.62 17.25 0.34
N GLY A 106 -12.90 17.13 0.74
CA GLY A 106 -14.06 17.19 -0.15
C GLY A 106 -14.49 15.86 -0.75
N PHE A 107 -14.01 14.74 -0.21
CA PHE A 107 -14.47 13.40 -0.62
C PHE A 107 -15.78 13.02 0.08
N GLU A 108 -16.60 12.22 -0.60
CA GLU A 108 -17.71 11.50 -0.02
C GLU A 108 -17.16 10.22 0.64
N THR A 109 -17.24 10.14 1.97
CA THR A 109 -16.79 8.97 2.71
C THR A 109 -17.87 7.90 2.79
N ILE A 110 -17.47 6.65 2.56
CA ILE A 110 -18.34 5.47 2.61
C ILE A 110 -17.81 4.56 3.70
N GLU A 111 -18.59 4.41 4.76
CA GLU A 111 -18.27 3.52 5.87
C GLU A 111 -18.50 2.05 5.47
N MET A 112 -17.60 1.17 5.89
CA MET A 112 -17.76 -0.26 5.71
C MET A 112 -18.84 -0.79 6.66
N PRO A 113 -19.65 -1.80 6.25
CA PRO A 113 -20.50 -2.52 7.19
C PRO A 113 -19.66 -3.12 8.34
N GLU A 114 -20.11 -2.94 9.59
CA GLU A 114 -19.38 -3.35 10.80
C GLU A 114 -19.04 -4.86 10.86
N GLU A 115 -19.71 -5.68 10.03
CA GLU A 115 -19.49 -7.13 9.98
C GLU A 115 -18.24 -7.51 9.17
N PHE A 116 -17.61 -6.59 8.43
CA PHE A 116 -16.53 -6.91 7.50
C PHE A 116 -15.33 -6.01 7.70
N PHE A 117 -14.17 -6.61 7.84
CA PHE A 117 -12.90 -5.87 7.84
C PHE A 117 -12.43 -5.57 6.41
N PHE A 118 -11.91 -4.36 6.22
CA PHE A 118 -11.33 -3.88 4.98
C PHE A 118 -10.22 -2.87 5.30
N GLU A 119 -9.03 -3.04 4.73
CA GLU A 119 -7.88 -2.18 5.05
C GLU A 119 -7.40 -1.37 3.82
N GLY A 120 -8.37 -0.78 3.10
CA GLY A 120 -8.15 0.25 2.09
C GLY A 120 -7.30 -0.17 0.89
N ALA A 121 -6.48 0.76 0.38
CA ALA A 121 -5.59 0.52 -0.74
C ALA A 121 -4.40 -0.38 -0.37
N GLY A 122 -4.15 -0.64 0.92
CA GLY A 122 -3.24 -1.69 1.35
C GLY A 122 -3.66 -3.08 0.83
N ASP A 123 -4.98 -3.33 0.74
CA ASP A 123 -5.52 -4.60 0.25
C ASP A 123 -6.25 -4.49 -1.10
N ALA A 124 -6.34 -3.31 -1.72
CA ALA A 124 -7.11 -3.15 -2.96
C ALA A 124 -6.44 -2.19 -3.93
N LEU A 125 -5.95 -2.71 -5.05
CA LEU A 125 -5.15 -1.98 -6.03
C LEU A 125 -5.70 -2.17 -7.45
N PHE A 126 -5.84 -1.06 -8.18
CA PHE A 126 -6.24 -1.09 -9.57
C PHE A 126 -5.09 -1.43 -10.53
N CYS A 127 -5.34 -2.36 -11.45
CA CYS A 127 -4.53 -2.56 -12.64
C CYS A 127 -5.46 -2.42 -13.86
N GLY A 128 -5.36 -1.31 -14.58
CA GLY A 128 -6.39 -0.90 -15.54
C GLY A 128 -7.75 -0.71 -14.87
N ASP A 129 -8.80 -1.23 -15.48
CA ASP A 129 -10.18 -1.15 -14.97
C ASP A 129 -10.54 -2.27 -13.95
N THR A 130 -9.58 -3.11 -13.60
CA THR A 130 -9.79 -4.24 -12.68
C THR A 130 -9.18 -3.94 -11.32
N LEU A 131 -9.96 -4.10 -10.27
CA LEU A 131 -9.51 -4.03 -8.89
C LEU A 131 -9.04 -5.42 -8.45
N PHE A 132 -7.75 -5.55 -8.14
CA PHE A 132 -7.20 -6.72 -7.47
C PHE A 132 -7.27 -6.49 -5.97
N ALA A 133 -7.75 -7.48 -5.21
CA ALA A 133 -7.96 -7.27 -3.79
C ALA A 133 -7.56 -8.49 -2.94
N GLY A 134 -6.62 -8.26 -2.00
CA GLY A 134 -6.12 -9.24 -1.05
C GLY A 134 -7.13 -9.55 0.05
N TYR A 135 -7.22 -10.82 0.46
CA TYR A 135 -8.08 -11.24 1.56
C TYR A 135 -7.46 -12.36 2.39
N LEU A 136 -8.09 -12.67 3.49
CA LEU A 136 -7.83 -13.69 4.50
C LEU A 136 -7.10 -13.14 5.73
N ILE A 137 -6.00 -12.39 5.56
CA ILE A 137 -5.17 -11.96 6.69
C ILE A 137 -5.74 -10.69 7.32
N ARG A 138 -6.02 -9.65 6.54
CA ARG A 138 -6.53 -8.36 7.03
C ARG A 138 -7.95 -8.06 6.55
N SER A 139 -8.18 -8.10 5.26
CA SER A 139 -9.51 -7.84 4.69
C SER A 139 -10.32 -9.12 4.53
N ASP A 140 -11.65 -9.00 4.61
CA ASP A 140 -12.59 -10.10 4.41
C ASP A 140 -13.05 -10.17 2.95
N VAL A 141 -13.19 -11.38 2.40
CA VAL A 141 -13.71 -11.55 1.03
C VAL A 141 -15.12 -10.96 0.85
N LYS A 142 -15.92 -10.92 1.91
CA LYS A 142 -17.26 -10.30 1.88
C LYS A 142 -17.19 -8.78 1.77
N ALA A 143 -16.19 -8.14 2.39
CA ALA A 143 -15.92 -6.73 2.20
C ALA A 143 -15.62 -6.42 0.74
N LEU A 144 -14.80 -7.26 0.07
CA LEU A 144 -14.47 -7.10 -1.34
C LEU A 144 -15.70 -7.25 -2.26
N GLN A 145 -16.61 -8.18 -1.94
CA GLN A 145 -17.88 -8.34 -2.65
C GLN A 145 -18.77 -7.11 -2.50
N TRP A 146 -18.82 -6.54 -1.30
CA TRP A 146 -19.58 -5.33 -1.03
C TRP A 146 -18.99 -4.12 -1.77
N VAL A 147 -17.67 -3.92 -1.70
CA VAL A 147 -16.95 -2.87 -2.45
C VAL A 147 -17.21 -3.00 -3.95
N ALA A 148 -17.10 -4.22 -4.50
CA ALA A 148 -17.37 -4.49 -5.91
C ALA A 148 -18.79 -4.06 -6.34
N ALA A 149 -19.80 -4.35 -5.49
CA ALA A 149 -21.19 -4.00 -5.74
C ALA A 149 -21.42 -2.49 -5.71
N GLU A 150 -20.83 -1.78 -4.73
CA GLU A 150 -20.92 -0.33 -4.58
C GLU A 150 -20.21 0.43 -5.70
N MET A 151 -19.04 -0.04 -6.13
CA MET A 151 -18.24 0.57 -7.20
C MET A 151 -18.74 0.17 -8.59
N LYS A 152 -19.49 -0.93 -8.71
CA LYS A 152 -19.91 -1.55 -9.99
C LYS A 152 -18.72 -1.84 -10.90
N CYS A 153 -17.59 -2.24 -10.30
CA CYS A 153 -16.38 -2.60 -11.01
C CYS A 153 -16.08 -4.09 -10.88
N ARG A 154 -15.18 -4.56 -11.73
CA ARG A 154 -14.67 -5.92 -11.63
C ARG A 154 -13.67 -6.00 -10.49
N VAL A 155 -13.88 -6.92 -9.56
CA VAL A 155 -12.94 -7.23 -8.48
C VAL A 155 -12.43 -8.65 -8.63
N ILE A 156 -11.13 -8.85 -8.54
CA ILE A 156 -10.47 -10.15 -8.50
C ILE A 156 -9.91 -10.36 -7.11
N PRO A 157 -10.51 -11.26 -6.31
CA PRO A 157 -10.01 -11.54 -4.98
C PRO A 157 -8.76 -12.42 -5.07
N LEU A 158 -7.73 -12.06 -4.28
CA LEU A 158 -6.45 -12.75 -4.19
C LEU A 158 -6.24 -13.22 -2.76
N GLN A 159 -6.15 -14.54 -2.55
CA GLN A 159 -5.88 -15.09 -1.22
C GLN A 159 -4.41 -14.91 -0.87
N LEU A 160 -4.14 -14.18 0.22
CA LEU A 160 -2.81 -14.04 0.78
C LEU A 160 -2.56 -15.20 1.75
N VAL A 161 -1.44 -15.91 1.57
CA VAL A 161 -1.12 -17.13 2.33
C VAL A 161 0.15 -17.02 3.16
N ASP A 162 0.89 -15.93 3.04
CA ASP A 162 2.10 -15.65 3.80
C ASP A 162 1.89 -14.47 4.74
N GLU A 163 1.96 -14.70 6.04
CA GLU A 163 1.74 -13.68 7.09
C GLU A 163 2.77 -12.54 7.04
N PHE A 164 3.95 -12.73 6.43
CA PHE A 164 4.91 -11.66 6.20
C PHE A 164 4.43 -10.67 5.13
N TYR A 165 3.60 -11.12 4.20
CA TYR A 165 3.00 -10.28 3.15
C TYR A 165 1.49 -10.17 3.38
N TYR A 166 1.15 -9.60 4.54
CA TYR A 166 -0.20 -9.59 5.09
C TYR A 166 -1.17 -8.60 4.42
N HIS A 167 -0.66 -7.65 3.64
CA HIS A 167 -1.40 -6.77 2.75
C HIS A 167 -1.01 -7.00 1.29
N LEU A 168 -1.93 -6.71 0.38
CA LEU A 168 -1.69 -6.87 -1.06
C LEU A 168 -0.55 -5.97 -1.54
N ASP A 169 -0.50 -4.72 -1.10
CA ASP A 169 0.51 -3.74 -1.49
C ASP A 169 1.95 -4.13 -1.07
N THR A 170 2.09 -5.03 -0.11
CA THR A 170 3.41 -5.56 0.29
C THR A 170 3.98 -6.58 -0.70
N CYS A 171 3.12 -7.19 -1.53
CA CYS A 171 3.49 -8.27 -2.45
C CYS A 171 2.99 -8.09 -3.90
N PHE A 172 2.32 -6.97 -4.20
CA PHE A 172 1.80 -6.67 -5.53
C PHE A 172 1.78 -5.16 -5.76
N CYS A 173 2.28 -4.71 -6.92
CA CYS A 173 2.23 -3.31 -7.32
C CYS A 173 1.97 -3.19 -8.82
N PRO A 174 0.82 -2.66 -9.24
CA PRO A 174 0.57 -2.30 -10.63
C PRO A 174 1.52 -1.21 -11.12
N LEU A 175 2.15 -1.42 -12.26
CA LEU A 175 3.02 -0.44 -12.93
C LEU A 175 2.30 0.31 -14.06
N SER A 176 1.30 -0.34 -14.65
CA SER A 176 0.46 0.19 -15.70
C SER A 176 -0.86 -0.59 -15.79
N GLU A 177 -1.69 -0.33 -16.78
CA GLU A 177 -2.92 -1.10 -17.03
C GLU A 177 -2.67 -2.58 -17.36
N THR A 178 -1.46 -2.95 -17.78
CA THR A 178 -1.13 -4.29 -18.27
C THR A 178 0.11 -4.89 -17.66
N GLU A 179 0.73 -4.21 -16.69
CA GLU A 179 2.02 -4.60 -16.13
C GLU A 179 2.03 -4.43 -14.61
N ALA A 180 2.56 -5.41 -13.88
CA ALA A 180 2.71 -5.35 -12.43
C ALA A 180 3.93 -6.12 -11.94
N ILE A 181 4.53 -5.66 -10.83
CA ILE A 181 5.48 -6.44 -10.04
C ILE A 181 4.71 -7.22 -8.98
N TYR A 182 5.16 -8.43 -8.68
CA TYR A 182 4.53 -9.27 -7.66
C TYR A 182 5.51 -10.27 -7.04
N TYR A 183 5.19 -10.70 -5.83
CA TYR A 183 5.92 -11.79 -5.15
C TYR A 183 5.04 -13.05 -5.14
N PRO A 184 5.30 -14.03 -6.05
CA PRO A 184 4.44 -15.20 -6.23
C PRO A 184 4.15 -16.00 -4.96
N PRO A 185 5.12 -16.26 -4.03
CA PRO A 185 4.87 -17.07 -2.85
C PRO A 185 3.84 -16.50 -1.87
N ALA A 186 3.55 -15.19 -1.94
CA ALA A 186 2.53 -14.56 -1.09
C ALA A 186 1.10 -15.01 -1.41
N PHE A 187 0.86 -15.58 -2.59
CA PHE A 187 -0.45 -15.97 -3.10
C PHE A 187 -0.64 -17.47 -3.15
N ASP A 188 -1.87 -17.93 -2.94
CA ASP A 188 -2.23 -19.30 -3.26
C ASP A 188 -2.16 -19.59 -4.77
N SER A 189 -2.29 -20.86 -5.15
CA SER A 189 -2.21 -21.26 -6.56
C SER A 189 -3.29 -20.62 -7.45
N TYR A 190 -4.49 -20.38 -6.92
CA TYR A 190 -5.58 -19.72 -7.65
C TYR A 190 -5.31 -18.23 -7.83
N GLY A 191 -4.77 -17.56 -6.81
CA GLY A 191 -4.36 -16.16 -6.89
C GLY A 191 -3.27 -15.94 -7.93
N GLN A 192 -2.25 -16.82 -7.95
CA GLN A 192 -1.19 -16.78 -8.96
C GLN A 192 -1.75 -16.97 -10.37
N GLN A 193 -2.64 -17.94 -10.56
CA GLN A 193 -3.30 -18.16 -11.86
C GLN A 193 -4.15 -16.97 -12.27
N ALA A 194 -4.93 -16.39 -11.35
CA ALA A 194 -5.76 -15.22 -11.62
C ALA A 194 -4.91 -14.01 -12.05
N LEU A 195 -3.76 -13.78 -11.39
CA LEU A 195 -2.83 -12.73 -11.80
C LEU A 195 -2.32 -12.98 -13.23
N GLN A 196 -1.90 -14.20 -13.55
CA GLN A 196 -1.39 -14.57 -14.88
C GLN A 196 -2.44 -14.46 -15.99
N GLU A 197 -3.72 -14.75 -15.68
CA GLU A 197 -4.82 -14.65 -16.64
C GLU A 197 -5.24 -13.22 -16.94
N HIS A 198 -5.01 -12.30 -16.00
CA HIS A 198 -5.58 -10.96 -16.06
C HIS A 198 -4.54 -9.85 -16.28
N ILE A 199 -3.27 -10.12 -16.02
CA ILE A 199 -2.19 -9.16 -16.22
C ILE A 199 -1.21 -9.72 -17.24
N PRO A 200 -1.13 -9.12 -18.45
CA PRO A 200 -0.29 -9.63 -19.53
C PRO A 200 1.20 -9.71 -19.18
N HIS A 201 1.70 -8.80 -18.38
CA HIS A 201 3.12 -8.69 -18.06
C HIS A 201 3.36 -8.64 -16.55
N LEU A 202 3.59 -9.80 -15.95
CA LEU A 202 3.97 -9.92 -14.54
C LEU A 202 5.50 -9.99 -14.39
N ILE A 203 6.02 -9.23 -13.45
CA ILE A 203 7.43 -9.19 -13.08
C ILE A 203 7.57 -9.83 -11.71
N PRO A 204 8.06 -11.08 -11.60
CA PRO A 204 8.25 -11.72 -10.31
C PRO A 204 9.44 -11.11 -9.57
N VAL A 205 9.27 -10.91 -8.26
CA VAL A 205 10.32 -10.47 -7.34
C VAL A 205 10.94 -11.68 -6.66
N VAL A 206 12.25 -11.66 -6.47
CA VAL A 206 12.98 -12.73 -5.74
C VAL A 206 12.86 -12.55 -4.23
N ASP A 207 13.07 -13.64 -3.47
CA ASP A 207 12.86 -13.68 -2.02
C ASP A 207 13.64 -12.58 -1.27
N GLU A 208 14.90 -12.37 -1.63
CA GLU A 208 15.78 -11.40 -0.99
C GLU A 208 15.27 -9.96 -1.18
N GLU A 209 14.70 -9.66 -2.34
CA GLU A 209 14.15 -8.32 -2.63
C GLU A 209 12.71 -8.16 -2.12
N ALA A 210 11.94 -9.24 -2.05
CA ALA A 210 10.63 -9.25 -1.39
C ALA A 210 10.77 -8.89 0.10
N GLN A 211 11.80 -9.39 0.80
CA GLN A 211 12.14 -9.00 2.17
C GLN A 211 12.55 -7.53 2.31
N ARG A 212 12.87 -6.85 1.20
CA ARG A 212 13.11 -5.40 1.14
C ARG A 212 11.85 -4.62 0.77
N PHE A 213 10.67 -5.26 0.74
CA PHE A 213 9.40 -4.66 0.32
C PHE A 213 9.44 -4.11 -1.12
N ALA A 214 10.10 -4.84 -2.02
CA ALA A 214 10.25 -4.42 -3.42
C ALA A 214 8.92 -4.14 -4.14
N CYS A 215 7.82 -4.82 -3.76
CA CYS A 215 6.49 -4.58 -4.31
C CYS A 215 5.77 -3.39 -3.64
N ASN A 216 6.18 -2.95 -2.45
CA ASN A 216 5.57 -1.81 -1.78
C ASN A 216 6.21 -0.52 -2.32
N ALA A 217 5.73 -0.09 -3.48
CA ALA A 217 6.33 0.97 -4.28
C ALA A 217 5.29 1.98 -4.77
N VAL A 218 5.71 3.23 -4.95
CA VAL A 218 4.87 4.30 -5.52
C VAL A 218 5.20 4.49 -7.00
N VAL A 219 4.18 4.40 -7.86
CA VAL A 219 4.33 4.53 -9.31
C VAL A 219 3.77 5.87 -9.79
N ILE A 220 4.60 6.68 -10.45
CA ILE A 220 4.23 7.97 -11.02
C ILE A 220 4.64 7.97 -12.50
N GLY A 221 3.69 7.69 -13.38
CA GLY A 221 3.98 7.52 -14.80
C GLY A 221 4.95 6.38 -15.07
N LYS A 222 6.18 6.70 -15.45
CA LYS A 222 7.26 5.70 -15.64
C LYS A 222 8.24 5.64 -14.46
N SER A 223 8.13 6.56 -13.53
CA SER A 223 8.96 6.58 -12.32
C SER A 223 8.40 5.63 -11.27
N VAL A 224 9.27 4.83 -10.66
CA VAL A 224 8.94 3.88 -9.59
C VAL A 224 9.80 4.19 -8.38
N ALA A 225 9.19 4.77 -7.33
CA ALA A 225 9.85 5.00 -6.05
C ALA A 225 9.72 3.73 -5.19
N LEU A 226 10.84 3.19 -4.74
CA LEU A 226 10.89 1.92 -3.98
C LEU A 226 11.99 1.96 -2.91
N ASN A 227 11.96 1.00 -1.99
CA ASN A 227 13.02 0.87 -1.01
C ASN A 227 14.36 0.47 -1.64
N THR A 228 15.45 0.82 -0.97
CA THR A 228 16.81 0.37 -1.34
C THR A 228 16.98 -1.15 -1.19
N GLY A 229 17.93 -1.72 -1.94
CA GLY A 229 18.30 -3.12 -1.84
C GLY A 229 17.56 -4.06 -2.81
N CYS A 230 17.03 -3.53 -3.91
CA CYS A 230 16.30 -4.26 -4.95
C CYS A 230 16.99 -4.19 -6.33
N PRO A 231 18.29 -4.54 -6.48
CA PRO A 231 19.06 -4.31 -7.71
C PRO A 231 18.56 -5.10 -8.92
N GLN A 232 18.02 -6.32 -8.73
CA GLN A 232 17.50 -7.13 -9.82
C GLN A 232 16.17 -6.54 -10.35
N LEU A 233 15.27 -6.14 -9.45
CA LEU A 233 14.05 -5.47 -9.83
C LEU A 233 14.35 -4.12 -10.52
N GLU A 234 15.26 -3.31 -9.96
CA GLU A 234 15.64 -2.04 -10.58
C GLU A 234 16.19 -2.23 -12.00
N GLN A 235 17.01 -3.26 -12.22
CA GLN A 235 17.50 -3.57 -13.56
C GLN A 235 16.35 -3.97 -14.50
N THR A 236 15.46 -4.86 -14.05
CA THR A 236 14.30 -5.31 -14.83
C THR A 236 13.37 -4.14 -15.18
N LEU A 237 13.14 -3.24 -14.24
CA LEU A 237 12.34 -2.03 -14.48
C LEU A 237 12.96 -1.15 -15.56
N ARG A 238 14.29 -0.91 -15.52
CA ARG A 238 14.99 -0.12 -16.57
C ARG A 238 14.90 -0.78 -17.93
N GLU A 239 15.06 -2.10 -18.02
CA GLU A 239 14.93 -2.87 -19.26
C GLU A 239 13.53 -2.79 -19.88
N ARG A 240 12.50 -2.56 -19.04
CA ARG A 240 11.11 -2.35 -19.45
C ARG A 240 10.73 -0.87 -19.66
N GLY A 241 11.70 0.03 -19.54
CA GLY A 241 11.51 1.46 -19.78
C GLY A 241 10.88 2.22 -18.62
N TYR A 242 10.98 1.70 -17.41
CA TYR A 242 10.70 2.40 -16.17
C TYR A 242 11.96 3.05 -15.60
N GLU A 243 11.76 4.04 -14.73
CA GLU A 243 12.81 4.78 -14.04
C GLU A 243 12.73 4.48 -12.53
N PRO A 244 13.45 3.45 -12.03
CA PRO A 244 13.46 3.17 -10.60
C PRO A 244 14.26 4.22 -9.83
N HIS A 245 13.69 4.67 -8.70
CA HIS A 245 14.26 5.62 -7.77
C HIS A 245 14.21 5.01 -6.36
N SER A 246 15.34 4.53 -5.88
CA SER A 246 15.41 3.90 -4.56
C SER A 246 15.73 4.92 -3.46
N THR A 247 15.04 4.80 -2.32
CA THR A 247 15.27 5.56 -1.10
C THR A 247 15.24 4.64 0.11
N PRO A 248 16.09 4.83 1.14
CA PRO A 248 16.10 3.93 2.31
C PRO A 248 14.83 4.11 3.14
N LEU A 249 14.17 2.98 3.48
CA LEU A 249 12.96 2.93 4.32
C LEU A 249 13.05 1.81 5.38
N ASP A 250 14.27 1.48 5.81
CA ASP A 250 14.54 0.36 6.71
C ASP A 250 13.84 0.47 8.07
N GLU A 251 13.60 1.70 8.55
CA GLU A 251 12.89 1.90 9.81
C GLU A 251 11.40 1.55 9.68
N PHE A 252 10.78 1.74 8.52
CA PHE A 252 9.37 1.41 8.27
C PHE A 252 9.17 -0.09 8.04
N ILE A 253 10.15 -0.79 7.47
CA ILE A 253 10.13 -2.26 7.35
C ILE A 253 9.95 -2.94 8.71
N LYS A 254 10.47 -2.37 9.78
CA LYS A 254 10.30 -2.91 11.14
C LYS A 254 8.84 -2.96 11.61
N ALA A 255 7.98 -2.16 11.00
CA ALA A 255 6.53 -2.21 11.22
C ALA A 255 5.77 -2.92 10.10
N GLY A 256 6.48 -3.40 9.06
CA GLY A 256 5.89 -4.17 7.98
C GLY A 256 5.35 -3.31 6.83
N GLY A 257 5.97 -2.17 6.56
CA GLY A 257 5.67 -1.31 5.42
C GLY A 257 6.91 -0.64 4.85
N SER A 258 6.76 0.08 3.73
CA SER A 258 7.85 0.76 3.03
C SER A 258 7.35 2.08 2.41
N ALA A 259 7.24 2.19 1.05
CA ALA A 259 6.91 3.42 0.32
C ALA A 259 5.41 3.67 0.18
#